data_45043a6e02174d0d4d0ebc57b6c4de64
#
_entry.id   45043a6e02174d0d4d0ebc57b6c4de64
#
_cell.length_a   1.000
_cell.length_b   1.000
_cell.length_c   1.000
_cell.angle_alpha   90.00
_cell.angle_beta   90.00
_cell.angle_gamma   90.00
#
_symmetry.space_group_name_H-M   'P 1'
#
loop_
_entity.id
_entity.type
_entity.pdbx_description
1 polymer ?
#
loop_
_entity_poly.entity_id
_entity_poly.type
_entity_poly.pdbx_seq_one_letter_code
_entity_poly.pdbx_strand_id
1 'polypeptide(L)'
;VTSVWDDEEEARTICEEIEALRRAGHPLNQIAILVRASFQMRVMEDRFVTLGLPYRVIGGPRFYERAEIKDAIAYLEILHNPAHDLKFERIVNVPKRGLGDTTVKRIHELARARGIAMFQAAREIIETEELTARARKSLSDLLRAFDRWRTRSTELPHTELAQLVLDESGYTAMWQ
;
A
#
# COMPACT_ATOMS: atom_id res chain seq x y z
N VAL A 1 -30.72 -5.36 20.49
CA VAL A 1 -29.68 -6.11 19.76
C VAL A 1 -30.18 -6.28 18.34
N THR A 2 -29.43 -5.79 17.37
CA THR A 2 -29.73 -5.92 15.93
C THR A 2 -28.80 -6.98 15.36
N SER A 3 -29.33 -7.87 14.53
CA SER A 3 -28.57 -8.88 13.81
C SER A 3 -28.50 -8.46 12.35
N VAL A 4 -27.32 -8.56 11.73
CA VAL A 4 -27.04 -8.24 10.34
C VAL A 4 -26.37 -9.43 9.65
N TRP A 5 -26.39 -9.47 8.32
CA TRP A 5 -25.91 -10.63 7.56
C TRP A 5 -24.41 -10.56 7.24
N ASP A 6 -23.87 -9.35 7.07
CA ASP A 6 -22.48 -9.09 6.73
C ASP A 6 -21.98 -7.77 7.32
N ASP A 7 -20.71 -7.52 7.17
CA ASP A 7 -20.00 -6.34 7.68
C ASP A 7 -20.36 -5.05 6.93
N GLU A 8 -20.76 -5.13 5.66
CA GLU A 8 -21.24 -3.96 4.92
C GLU A 8 -22.62 -3.52 5.41
N GLU A 9 -23.51 -4.47 5.70
CA GLU A 9 -24.81 -4.19 6.29
C GLU A 9 -24.67 -3.64 7.72
N GLU A 10 -23.69 -4.16 8.48
CA GLU A 10 -23.33 -3.62 9.81
C GLU A 10 -22.93 -2.15 9.69
N ALA A 11 -21.99 -1.83 8.80
CA ALA A 11 -21.51 -0.46 8.60
C ALA A 11 -22.63 0.48 8.12
N ARG A 12 -23.52 0.01 7.25
CA ARG A 12 -24.69 0.78 6.81
C ARG A 12 -25.62 1.10 7.98
N THR A 13 -25.98 0.09 8.75
CA THR A 13 -26.90 0.22 9.90
C THR A 13 -26.33 1.19 10.94
N ILE A 14 -25.02 1.11 11.21
CA ILE A 14 -24.34 2.04 12.10
C ILE A 14 -24.38 3.47 11.57
N CYS A 15 -24.17 3.68 10.27
CA CYS A 15 -24.27 5.02 9.67
C CYS A 15 -25.68 5.60 9.77
N GLU A 16 -26.72 4.79 9.55
CA GLU A 16 -28.12 5.19 9.70
C GLU A 16 -28.43 5.61 11.15
N GLU A 17 -27.92 4.88 12.12
CA GLU A 17 -28.08 5.23 13.55
C GLU A 17 -27.33 6.54 13.90
N ILE A 18 -26.11 6.73 13.39
CA ILE A 18 -25.37 7.99 13.56
C ILE A 18 -26.17 9.18 12.99
N GLU A 19 -26.76 9.02 11.83
CA GLU A 19 -27.60 10.07 11.24
C GLU A 19 -28.88 10.34 12.03
N ALA A 20 -29.48 9.29 12.59
CA ALA A 20 -30.64 9.43 13.46
C ALA A 20 -30.29 10.20 14.74
N LEU A 21 -29.17 9.87 15.38
CA LEU A 21 -28.66 10.56 16.54
C LEU A 21 -28.33 12.04 16.25
N ARG A 22 -27.73 12.32 15.09
CA ARG A 22 -27.46 13.71 14.65
C ARG A 22 -28.74 14.50 14.48
N ARG A 23 -29.77 13.91 13.87
CA ARG A 23 -31.11 14.55 13.74
C ARG A 23 -31.77 14.80 15.08
N ALA A 24 -31.50 13.95 16.07
CA ALA A 24 -31.95 14.12 17.45
C ALA A 24 -31.13 15.18 18.24
N GLY A 25 -30.11 15.79 17.62
CA GLY A 25 -29.32 16.86 18.22
C GLY A 25 -28.01 16.42 18.89
N HIS A 26 -27.62 15.14 18.77
CA HIS A 26 -26.33 14.67 19.31
C HIS A 26 -25.18 15.07 18.37
N PRO A 27 -24.15 15.77 18.88
CA PRO A 27 -22.98 16.10 18.07
C PRO A 27 -22.09 14.87 17.88
N LEU A 28 -21.41 14.77 16.72
CA LEU A 28 -20.58 13.60 16.35
C LEU A 28 -19.48 13.28 17.37
N ASN A 29 -18.92 14.28 18.05
CA ASN A 29 -17.90 14.10 19.08
C ASN A 29 -18.41 13.43 20.38
N GLN A 30 -19.71 13.21 20.50
CA GLN A 30 -20.34 12.46 21.59
C GLN A 30 -20.79 11.06 21.16
N ILE A 31 -20.55 10.67 19.93
CA ILE A 31 -20.87 9.35 19.43
C ILE A 31 -19.59 8.50 19.39
N ALA A 32 -19.64 7.30 19.96
CA ALA A 32 -18.52 6.36 19.92
C ALA A 32 -19.00 4.98 19.48
N ILE A 33 -18.22 4.35 18.63
CA ILE A 33 -18.43 2.97 18.18
C ILE A 33 -17.36 2.10 18.82
N LEU A 34 -17.78 1.06 19.53
CA LEU A 34 -16.89 0.12 20.19
C LEU A 34 -16.81 -1.16 19.36
N VAL A 35 -15.60 -1.54 18.97
CA VAL A 35 -15.33 -2.77 18.23
C VAL A 35 -14.45 -3.72 19.05
N ARG A 36 -14.60 -5.02 18.84
CA ARG A 36 -13.80 -6.04 19.54
C ARG A 36 -12.46 -6.30 18.88
N ALA A 37 -12.39 -6.09 17.56
CA ALA A 37 -11.20 -6.38 16.77
C ALA A 37 -10.98 -5.29 15.71
N SER A 38 -9.71 -5.02 15.41
CA SER A 38 -9.31 -3.95 14.47
C SER A 38 -9.78 -4.18 13.03
N PHE A 39 -9.95 -5.43 12.60
CA PHE A 39 -10.44 -5.71 11.25
C PHE A 39 -11.86 -5.20 11.00
N GLN A 40 -12.71 -5.12 12.05
CA GLN A 40 -14.08 -4.60 11.95
C GLN A 40 -14.11 -3.10 11.62
N MET A 41 -13.04 -2.36 11.93
CA MET A 41 -13.00 -0.91 11.69
C MET A 41 -12.89 -0.56 10.21
N ARG A 42 -12.30 -1.43 9.39
CA ARG A 42 -12.01 -1.12 7.99
C ARG A 42 -13.27 -0.79 7.18
N VAL A 43 -14.27 -1.65 7.22
CA VAL A 43 -15.53 -1.46 6.48
C VAL A 43 -16.26 -0.20 6.94
N MET A 44 -16.23 0.09 8.26
CA MET A 44 -16.80 1.32 8.81
C MET A 44 -16.06 2.57 8.34
N GLU A 45 -14.71 2.54 8.34
CA GLU A 45 -13.89 3.67 7.88
C GLU A 45 -14.14 3.95 6.39
N ASP A 46 -14.16 2.91 5.55
CA ASP A 46 -14.43 3.03 4.11
C ASP A 46 -15.82 3.68 3.87
N ARG A 47 -16.81 3.28 4.66
CA ARG A 47 -18.14 3.86 4.62
C ARG A 47 -18.18 5.32 5.07
N PHE A 48 -17.48 5.67 6.16
CA PHE A 48 -17.40 7.05 6.65
C PHE A 48 -16.71 7.97 5.66
N VAL A 49 -15.65 7.51 5.00
CA VAL A 49 -14.97 8.25 3.93
C VAL A 49 -15.94 8.50 2.77
N THR A 50 -16.67 7.47 2.33
CA THR A 50 -17.65 7.59 1.24
C THR A 50 -18.75 8.59 1.55
N LEU A 51 -19.21 8.64 2.80
CA LEU A 51 -20.28 9.55 3.25
C LEU A 51 -19.75 10.93 3.70
N GLY A 52 -18.43 11.14 3.70
CA GLY A 52 -17.82 12.37 4.21
C GLY A 52 -18.03 12.59 5.71
N LEU A 53 -18.24 11.52 6.48
CA LEU A 53 -18.40 11.59 7.93
C LEU A 53 -17.02 11.73 8.61
N PRO A 54 -16.76 12.78 9.38
CA PRO A 54 -15.50 12.90 10.12
C PRO A 54 -15.47 11.89 11.27
N TYR A 55 -14.38 11.14 11.36
CA TYR A 55 -14.18 10.15 12.41
C TYR A 55 -12.75 10.15 12.94
N ARG A 56 -12.54 9.52 14.09
CA ARG A 56 -11.22 9.29 14.68
C ARG A 56 -11.12 7.87 15.22
N VAL A 57 -10.11 7.12 14.76
CA VAL A 57 -9.82 5.79 15.30
C VAL A 57 -8.96 5.91 16.55
N ILE A 58 -9.40 5.23 17.63
CA ILE A 58 -8.69 5.18 18.92
C ILE A 58 -8.28 3.74 19.17
N GLY A 59 -6.96 3.51 19.38
CA GLY A 59 -6.43 2.18 19.70
C GLY A 59 -6.27 1.21 18.56
N GLY A 60 -6.62 1.60 17.32
CA GLY A 60 -6.35 0.83 16.11
C GLY A 60 -5.00 1.19 15.46
N PRO A 61 -4.50 0.39 14.50
CA PRO A 61 -3.35 0.77 13.73
C PRO A 61 -3.65 2.09 13.01
N ARG A 62 -2.74 3.07 13.16
CA ARG A 62 -2.86 4.35 12.46
C ARG A 62 -2.89 4.08 10.96
N PHE A 63 -3.62 4.91 10.19
CA PHE A 63 -3.72 4.78 8.73
C PHE A 63 -2.38 4.45 8.06
N TYR A 64 -1.33 5.20 8.40
CA TYR A 64 0.02 4.99 7.87
C TYR A 64 0.75 3.73 8.39
N GLU A 65 0.19 3.05 9.39
CA GLU A 65 0.75 1.80 9.94
C GLU A 65 0.20 0.55 9.25
N ARG A 66 -0.87 0.69 8.48
CA ARG A 66 -1.47 -0.38 7.70
C ARG A 66 -0.50 -0.89 6.64
N ALA A 67 -0.48 -2.20 6.41
CA ALA A 67 0.45 -2.83 5.48
C ALA A 67 0.29 -2.29 4.07
N GLU A 68 -0.97 -2.16 3.62
CA GLU A 68 -1.33 -1.65 2.30
C GLU A 68 -0.87 -0.19 2.08
N ILE A 69 -0.92 0.62 3.12
CA ILE A 69 -0.47 2.01 3.03
C ILE A 69 1.06 2.08 3.04
N LYS A 70 1.71 1.26 3.87
CA LYS A 70 3.18 1.18 3.91
C LYS A 70 3.76 0.71 2.58
N ASP A 71 3.10 -0.21 1.89
CA ASP A 71 3.52 -0.70 0.58
C ASP A 71 3.37 0.39 -0.49
N ALA A 72 2.20 1.05 -0.54
CA ALA A 72 1.95 2.16 -1.45
C ALA A 72 2.98 3.30 -1.25
N ILE A 73 3.22 3.70 0.00
CA ILE A 73 4.23 4.72 0.33
C ILE A 73 5.62 4.25 -0.09
N ALA A 74 5.96 2.97 0.11
CA ALA A 74 7.28 2.45 -0.26
C ALA A 74 7.56 2.56 -1.77
N TYR A 75 6.55 2.36 -2.63
CA TYR A 75 6.69 2.63 -4.07
C TYR A 75 7.07 4.07 -4.36
N LEU A 76 6.39 5.03 -3.74
CA LEU A 76 6.62 6.46 -3.95
C LEU A 76 7.97 6.90 -3.35
N GLU A 77 8.35 6.33 -2.21
CA GLU A 77 9.66 6.63 -1.59
C GLU A 77 10.82 6.12 -2.45
N ILE A 78 10.74 4.92 -3.03
CA ILE A 78 11.76 4.40 -3.95
C ILE A 78 11.81 5.22 -5.25
N LEU A 79 10.69 5.71 -5.70
CA LEU A 79 10.65 6.61 -6.85
C LEU A 79 11.48 7.88 -6.60
N HIS A 80 11.35 8.45 -5.40
CA HIS A 80 12.06 9.65 -4.97
C HIS A 80 13.52 9.35 -4.58
N ASN A 81 13.74 8.31 -3.77
CA ASN A 81 15.05 7.91 -3.28
C ASN A 81 15.31 6.40 -3.44
N PRO A 82 16.00 5.98 -4.52
CA PRO A 82 16.32 4.57 -4.78
C PRO A 82 17.25 3.92 -3.75
N ALA A 83 17.89 4.70 -2.88
CA ALA A 83 18.79 4.17 -1.86
C ALA A 83 18.07 3.66 -0.60
N HIS A 84 16.75 3.69 -0.56
CA HIS A 84 15.97 3.14 0.55
C HIS A 84 15.82 1.61 0.47
N ASP A 85 16.83 0.87 0.89
CA ASP A 85 16.89 -0.60 0.77
C ASP A 85 15.68 -1.31 1.39
N LEU A 86 15.30 -0.93 2.62
CA LEU A 86 14.15 -1.53 3.30
C LEU A 86 12.82 -1.34 2.56
N LYS A 87 12.69 -0.21 1.85
CA LYS A 87 11.49 0.07 1.05
C LYS A 87 11.50 -0.72 -0.25
N PHE A 88 12.68 -0.85 -0.87
CA PHE A 88 12.83 -1.68 -2.06
C PHE A 88 12.57 -3.15 -1.75
N GLU A 89 13.17 -3.68 -0.69
CA GLU A 89 12.93 -5.06 -0.23
C GLU A 89 11.43 -5.31 0.01
N ARG A 90 10.74 -4.34 0.61
CA ARG A 90 9.32 -4.44 0.89
C ARG A 90 8.46 -4.61 -0.36
N ILE A 91 8.76 -3.89 -1.45
CA ILE A 91 7.89 -3.83 -2.64
C ILE A 91 8.37 -4.66 -3.83
N VAL A 92 9.59 -5.16 -3.82
CA VAL A 92 10.19 -5.85 -4.97
C VAL A 92 9.35 -7.04 -5.44
N ASN A 93 8.66 -7.72 -4.54
CA ASN A 93 7.76 -8.85 -4.84
C ASN A 93 6.31 -8.60 -4.38
N VAL A 94 5.91 -7.36 -4.23
CA VAL A 94 4.53 -6.95 -3.92
C VAL A 94 4.05 -5.96 -4.99
N PRO A 95 3.05 -6.35 -5.84
CA PRO A 95 2.42 -7.66 -6.01
C PRO A 95 3.39 -8.80 -6.33
N LYS A 96 2.93 -10.03 -6.19
CA LYS A 96 3.78 -11.22 -6.47
C LYS A 96 4.27 -11.24 -7.92
N ARG A 97 5.60 -11.12 -8.11
CA ARG A 97 6.28 -11.12 -9.42
C ARG A 97 7.12 -12.37 -9.67
N GLY A 98 7.08 -13.33 -8.75
CA GLY A 98 7.98 -14.49 -8.79
C GLY A 98 9.42 -14.17 -8.37
N LEU A 99 9.64 -13.04 -7.69
CA LEU A 99 10.90 -12.64 -7.09
C LEU A 99 10.92 -13.13 -5.63
N GLY A 100 11.12 -14.42 -5.45
CA GLY A 100 11.13 -15.04 -4.11
C GLY A 100 12.38 -14.70 -3.30
N ASP A 101 12.41 -15.20 -2.07
CA ASP A 101 13.45 -14.93 -1.07
C ASP A 101 14.87 -15.17 -1.59
N THR A 102 15.07 -16.19 -2.42
CA THR A 102 16.38 -16.50 -3.02
C THR A 102 16.86 -15.34 -3.91
N THR A 103 15.96 -14.74 -4.71
CA THR A 103 16.30 -13.60 -5.57
C THR A 103 16.62 -12.37 -4.73
N VAL A 104 15.79 -12.08 -3.75
CA VAL A 104 16.00 -10.95 -2.83
C VAL A 104 17.32 -11.10 -2.08
N LYS A 105 17.62 -12.31 -1.59
CA LYS A 105 18.88 -12.61 -0.91
C LYS A 105 20.10 -12.35 -1.80
N ARG A 106 20.08 -12.77 -3.07
CA ARG A 106 21.17 -12.51 -4.01
C ARG A 106 21.38 -11.01 -4.26
N ILE A 107 20.30 -10.23 -4.38
CA ILE A 107 20.38 -8.77 -4.50
C ILE A 107 21.05 -8.18 -3.25
N HIS A 108 20.66 -8.64 -2.06
CA HIS A 108 21.28 -8.21 -0.80
C HIS A 108 22.78 -8.55 -0.72
N GLU A 109 23.15 -9.76 -1.10
CA GLU A 109 24.54 -10.21 -1.11
C GLU A 109 25.39 -9.34 -2.04
N LEU A 110 24.89 -9.06 -3.24
CA LEU A 110 25.57 -8.19 -4.20
C LEU A 110 25.66 -6.74 -3.68
N ALA A 111 24.57 -6.19 -3.15
CA ALA A 111 24.53 -4.85 -2.58
C ALA A 111 25.58 -4.69 -1.46
N ARG A 112 25.63 -5.66 -0.55
CA ARG A 112 26.60 -5.67 0.56
C ARG A 112 28.05 -5.81 0.07
N ALA A 113 28.30 -6.73 -0.88
CA ALA A 113 29.63 -6.98 -1.41
C ALA A 113 30.21 -5.76 -2.14
N ARG A 114 29.34 -4.95 -2.77
CA ARG A 114 29.75 -3.76 -3.52
C ARG A 114 29.57 -2.45 -2.76
N GLY A 115 28.96 -2.46 -1.59
CA GLY A 115 28.66 -1.24 -0.82
C GLY A 115 27.71 -0.29 -1.52
N ILE A 116 26.73 -0.83 -2.29
CA ILE A 116 25.74 -0.06 -3.07
C ILE A 116 24.32 -0.36 -2.57
N ALA A 117 23.36 0.52 -2.94
CA ALA A 117 21.96 0.31 -2.63
C ALA A 117 21.38 -0.92 -3.34
N MET A 118 20.39 -1.58 -2.74
CA MET A 118 19.72 -2.76 -3.31
C MET A 118 19.10 -2.49 -4.68
N PHE A 119 18.55 -1.31 -4.91
CA PHE A 119 18.00 -0.93 -6.22
C PHE A 119 19.09 -0.91 -7.30
N GLN A 120 20.29 -0.42 -6.96
CA GLN A 120 21.44 -0.43 -7.85
C GLN A 120 21.96 -1.85 -8.05
N ALA A 121 22.06 -2.65 -7.00
CA ALA A 121 22.44 -4.06 -7.09
C ALA A 121 21.44 -4.86 -7.95
N ALA A 122 20.13 -4.53 -7.86
CA ALA A 122 19.12 -5.12 -8.72
C ALA A 122 19.34 -4.80 -10.22
N ARG A 123 19.84 -3.60 -10.54
CA ARG A 123 20.25 -3.24 -11.91
C ARG A 123 21.46 -4.02 -12.40
N GLU A 124 22.42 -4.25 -11.53
CA GLU A 124 23.64 -4.98 -11.90
C GLU A 124 23.39 -6.49 -12.05
N ILE A 125 22.59 -7.08 -11.15
CA ILE A 125 22.37 -8.53 -11.16
C ILE A 125 21.55 -9.00 -12.37
N ILE A 126 20.69 -8.16 -12.96
CA ILE A 126 19.96 -8.52 -14.18
C ILE A 126 20.87 -8.69 -15.41
N GLU A 127 22.07 -8.08 -15.39
CA GLU A 127 23.08 -8.22 -16.44
C GLU A 127 23.93 -9.49 -16.27
N THR A 128 23.78 -10.21 -15.14
CA THR A 128 24.47 -11.46 -14.86
C THR A 128 23.58 -12.67 -15.14
N GLU A 129 24.16 -13.87 -15.07
CA GLU A 129 23.44 -15.12 -15.19
C GLU A 129 23.00 -15.74 -13.86
N GLU A 130 23.14 -15.00 -12.77
CA GLU A 130 22.83 -15.49 -11.43
C GLU A 130 21.32 -15.67 -11.17
N LEU A 131 20.47 -15.01 -11.95
CA LEU A 131 19.02 -15.13 -11.85
C LEU A 131 18.47 -16.04 -12.94
N THR A 132 17.38 -16.74 -12.63
CA THR A 132 16.61 -17.45 -13.63
C THR A 132 16.06 -16.47 -14.68
N ALA A 133 15.88 -16.89 -15.92
CA ALA A 133 15.36 -16.04 -17.01
C ALA A 133 14.03 -15.35 -16.61
N ARG A 134 13.16 -16.06 -15.89
CA ARG A 134 11.88 -15.54 -15.42
C ARG A 134 12.08 -14.44 -14.38
N ALA A 135 12.92 -14.67 -13.36
CA ALA A 135 13.20 -13.70 -12.32
C ALA A 135 13.90 -12.46 -12.88
N ARG A 136 14.87 -12.66 -13.80
CA ARG A 136 15.56 -11.58 -14.50
C ARG A 136 14.59 -10.70 -15.27
N LYS A 137 13.68 -11.31 -16.05
CA LYS A 137 12.66 -10.57 -16.79
C LYS A 137 11.76 -9.76 -15.84
N SER A 138 11.19 -10.39 -14.82
CA SER A 138 10.31 -9.71 -13.88
C SER A 138 10.99 -8.54 -13.15
N LEU A 139 12.26 -8.72 -12.75
CA LEU A 139 13.03 -7.67 -12.10
C LEU A 139 13.35 -6.53 -13.08
N SER A 140 13.76 -6.85 -14.31
CA SER A 140 14.01 -5.88 -15.39
C SER A 140 12.75 -5.06 -15.70
N ASP A 141 11.58 -5.71 -15.79
CA ASP A 141 10.31 -5.02 -16.07
C ASP A 141 9.96 -4.04 -14.93
N LEU A 142 10.18 -4.44 -13.67
CA LEU A 142 9.99 -3.55 -12.51
C LEU A 142 10.93 -2.34 -12.55
N LEU A 143 12.22 -2.56 -12.81
CA LEU A 143 13.22 -1.47 -12.85
C LEU A 143 12.91 -0.49 -13.99
N ARG A 144 12.52 -0.99 -15.17
CA ARG A 144 12.07 -0.14 -16.28
C ARG A 144 10.81 0.65 -15.95
N ALA A 145 9.88 0.07 -15.18
CA ALA A 145 8.71 0.78 -14.72
C ALA A 145 9.11 1.98 -13.83
N PHE A 146 10.02 1.77 -12.88
CA PHE A 146 10.56 2.87 -12.07
C PHE A 146 11.23 3.96 -12.90
N ASP A 147 11.94 3.61 -13.97
CA ASP A 147 12.55 4.62 -14.87
C ASP A 147 11.48 5.46 -15.59
N ARG A 148 10.43 4.82 -16.11
CA ARG A 148 9.31 5.53 -16.73
C ARG A 148 8.60 6.44 -15.72
N TRP A 149 8.31 5.96 -14.53
CA TRP A 149 7.63 6.75 -13.50
C TRP A 149 8.47 7.95 -13.04
N ARG A 150 9.80 7.81 -12.96
CA ARG A 150 10.70 8.95 -12.70
C ARG A 150 10.63 10.02 -13.78
N THR A 151 10.58 9.62 -15.04
CA THR A 151 10.39 10.59 -16.12
C THR A 151 9.04 11.30 -15.95
N ARG A 152 7.97 10.56 -15.66
CA ARG A 152 6.64 11.14 -15.47
C ARG A 152 6.52 12.02 -14.22
N SER A 153 7.35 11.79 -13.21
CA SER A 153 7.31 12.57 -11.96
C SER A 153 7.65 14.07 -12.15
N THR A 154 8.30 14.42 -13.23
CA THR A 154 8.57 15.82 -13.59
C THR A 154 7.39 16.51 -14.30
N GLU A 155 6.41 15.75 -14.77
CA GLU A 155 5.31 16.22 -15.60
C GLU A 155 3.97 16.19 -14.85
N LEU A 156 3.78 15.22 -13.95
CA LEU A 156 2.50 14.93 -13.32
C LEU A 156 2.40 15.52 -11.91
N PRO A 157 1.21 16.00 -11.50
CA PRO A 157 0.92 16.27 -10.11
C PRO A 157 1.12 15.01 -9.24
N HIS A 158 1.51 15.19 -7.97
CA HIS A 158 1.84 14.07 -7.08
C HIS A 158 0.70 13.06 -6.87
N THR A 159 -0.55 13.50 -6.91
CA THR A 159 -1.73 12.60 -6.79
C THR A 159 -1.92 11.74 -8.02
N GLU A 160 -1.77 12.30 -9.21
CA GLU A 160 -1.86 11.57 -10.47
C GLU A 160 -0.67 10.62 -10.65
N LEU A 161 0.52 11.05 -10.26
CA LEU A 161 1.70 10.20 -10.25
C LEU A 161 1.53 9.00 -9.30
N ALA A 162 1.00 9.23 -8.10
CA ALA A 162 0.74 8.15 -7.13
C ALA A 162 -0.24 7.13 -7.69
N GLN A 163 -1.34 7.58 -8.28
CA GLN A 163 -2.32 6.71 -8.92
C GLN A 163 -1.69 5.92 -10.08
N LEU A 164 -0.98 6.58 -10.98
CA LEU A 164 -0.27 5.94 -12.10
C LEU A 164 0.67 4.83 -11.62
N VAL A 165 1.50 5.11 -10.61
CA VAL A 165 2.47 4.14 -10.06
C VAL A 165 1.77 2.93 -9.46
N LEU A 166 0.72 3.14 -8.67
CA LEU A 166 -0.01 2.05 -8.01
C LEU A 166 -0.81 1.21 -9.01
N ASP A 167 -1.38 1.82 -10.04
CA ASP A 167 -2.11 1.12 -11.10
C ASP A 167 -1.17 0.32 -12.01
N GLU A 168 -0.12 0.95 -12.55
CA GLU A 168 0.83 0.27 -13.45
C GLU A 168 1.68 -0.79 -12.74
N SER A 169 1.93 -0.65 -11.45
CA SER A 169 2.61 -1.69 -10.68
C SER A 169 1.76 -2.94 -10.45
N GLY A 170 0.45 -2.86 -10.70
CA GLY A 170 -0.55 -3.88 -10.37
C GLY A 170 -0.95 -3.89 -8.91
N TYR A 171 -0.51 -2.87 -8.13
CA TYR A 171 -0.78 -2.82 -6.70
C TYR A 171 -2.28 -2.58 -6.41
N THR A 172 -2.90 -1.64 -7.12
CA THR A 172 -4.34 -1.38 -7.01
C THR A 172 -5.16 -2.63 -7.33
N ALA A 173 -4.82 -3.34 -8.42
CA ALA A 173 -5.51 -4.56 -8.84
C ALA A 173 -5.36 -5.73 -7.84
N MET A 174 -4.32 -5.73 -7.01
CA MET A 174 -4.11 -6.75 -5.97
C MET A 174 -5.13 -6.64 -4.83
N TRP A 175 -5.71 -5.45 -4.63
CA TRP A 175 -6.64 -5.16 -3.53
C TRP A 175 -8.12 -5.06 -3.99
N GLN A 176 -8.40 -5.21 -5.27
CA GLN A 176 -9.73 -5.32 -5.85
C GLN A 176 -10.18 -6.78 -5.95
#